data_ef7dae8bbdd8ee5ed93edf24db015e43
#
_entry.id   ef7dae8bbdd8ee5ed93edf24db015e43
#
_cell.length_a   1.000
_cell.length_b   1.000
_cell.length_c   1.000
_cell.angle_alpha   90.00
_cell.angle_beta   90.00
_cell.angle_gamma   90.00
#
_symmetry.space_group_name_H-M   'P 1'
#
loop_
_entity.id
_entity.type
_entity.pdbx_description
1 polymer ?
#
loop_
_entity_poly.entity_id
_entity_poly.type
_entity_poly.pdbx_seq_one_letter_code
_entity_poly.pdbx_strand_id
1 'polypeptide(L)'
;HDRPGVTRDRNYETAAWQDRSYLLVDTVDIEPDARPQDVKTSTRPHLGGGLAMTPGETLFAAMRAQVGAAVEEADVVVLLVDRQAGITPADKQIAEMVRASGKPVVVAANKCDFPTHDDEAHDFWGLGFQELVPVSAEHGRGVFELMEAVSAHFPEETAPEPEDEREIRIAVLGRPNVGKSTLLNRLIGENRHVVDDAPGTTVDATDSVMEYEGQRFRLVDTAGIRRRARIDDPLESLMVGASIRTIERCHIVMLVLDGAEGVTEQDAHLAALVEERGRGLVVLVNKWDQVREIEDRNIRTIEDEFSRKLPHVAFAPVLYISALTGKGTQKVLAVARDVFGAFNQRVSTARLNEFLRDAVANNNPPQRHHHPVRLNYMTQVRVRPPTFTVFCNTPEGMVESYDRYLQNRLREQFGFFGSPLRIQYRRKRRPGEAKEDLNLPHHDEQTPLFEAYAVEGEDFEDVEE
;
A
#
# COMPACT_ATOMS: atom_id res chain seq x y z
N HIS A 1 -7.61 1.31 -22.61
CA HIS A 1 -9.02 1.39 -23.02
C HIS A 1 -9.35 2.83 -23.38
N ASP A 2 -9.34 3.11 -24.70
CA ASP A 2 -9.58 4.45 -25.25
C ASP A 2 -11.07 4.78 -25.24
N ARG A 3 -11.57 5.28 -24.12
CA ARG A 3 -12.76 6.14 -24.05
C ARG A 3 -12.51 7.21 -23.03
N PRO A 4 -12.53 8.51 -23.41
CA PRO A 4 -12.46 9.62 -22.46
C PRO A 4 -13.67 9.56 -21.51
N GLY A 5 -13.45 9.81 -20.22
CA GLY A 5 -14.50 9.94 -19.22
C GLY A 5 -14.88 8.69 -18.40
N VAL A 6 -14.02 7.67 -18.27
CA VAL A 6 -14.34 6.46 -17.49
C VAL A 6 -13.20 6.08 -16.54
N THR A 7 -12.73 6.98 -15.71
CA THR A 7 -12.02 6.59 -14.48
C THR A 7 -13.01 6.75 -13.32
N ARG A 8 -13.62 5.65 -12.88
CA ARG A 8 -14.60 5.64 -11.78
C ARG A 8 -13.94 5.56 -10.41
N ASP A 9 -12.66 5.19 -10.34
CA ASP A 9 -11.93 4.96 -9.10
C ASP A 9 -10.65 5.80 -9.08
N ARG A 10 -10.24 6.26 -7.89
CA ARG A 10 -8.98 6.97 -7.69
C ARG A 10 -7.82 5.99 -7.83
N ASN A 11 -6.80 6.38 -8.59
CA ASN A 11 -5.56 5.64 -8.65
C ASN A 11 -4.57 6.21 -7.64
N TYR A 12 -3.93 5.32 -6.87
CA TYR A 12 -2.91 5.66 -5.89
C TYR A 12 -1.59 5.02 -6.31
N GLU A 13 -0.58 5.85 -6.56
CA GLU A 13 0.76 5.38 -6.89
C GLU A 13 1.79 5.99 -5.95
N THR A 14 2.79 5.20 -5.56
CA THR A 14 3.91 5.71 -4.79
C THR A 14 5.00 6.16 -5.76
N ALA A 15 5.40 7.40 -5.64
CA ALA A 15 6.50 7.98 -6.40
C ALA A 15 7.57 8.55 -5.47
N ALA A 16 8.75 8.83 -5.99
CA ALA A 16 9.85 9.42 -5.24
C ALA A 16 10.43 10.61 -5.99
N TRP A 17 10.82 11.64 -5.24
CA TRP A 17 11.50 12.82 -5.73
C TRP A 17 12.54 13.30 -4.73
N GLN A 18 13.81 13.44 -5.12
CA GLN A 18 14.91 13.93 -4.25
C GLN A 18 14.90 13.27 -2.86
N ASP A 19 15.03 11.96 -2.80
CA ASP A 19 15.07 11.17 -1.54
C ASP A 19 13.79 11.16 -0.70
N ARG A 20 12.70 11.79 -1.17
CA ARG A 20 11.38 11.77 -0.54
C ARG A 20 10.41 10.89 -1.31
N SER A 21 9.74 9.99 -0.61
CA SER A 21 8.63 9.21 -1.15
C SER A 21 7.30 9.90 -0.89
N TYR A 22 6.41 9.94 -1.89
CA TYR A 22 5.08 10.52 -1.76
C TYR A 22 4.04 9.63 -2.44
N LEU A 23 2.80 9.78 -2.01
CA LEU A 23 1.65 9.10 -2.59
C LEU A 23 0.99 10.04 -3.60
N LEU A 24 1.03 9.68 -4.88
CA LEU A 24 0.30 10.38 -5.92
C LEU A 24 -1.13 9.84 -6.00
N VAL A 25 -2.11 10.74 -5.93
CA VAL A 25 -3.53 10.40 -6.07
C VAL A 25 -4.04 11.03 -7.35
N ASP A 26 -4.37 10.19 -8.33
CA ASP A 26 -5.04 10.62 -9.55
C ASP A 26 -6.55 10.65 -9.33
N THR A 27 -7.16 11.79 -9.68
CA THR A 27 -8.60 12.00 -9.53
C THR A 27 -9.27 12.01 -10.89
N VAL A 28 -10.57 11.75 -10.92
CA VAL A 28 -11.36 11.69 -12.15
C VAL A 28 -11.37 13.07 -12.87
N ASP A 29 -11.19 13.05 -14.19
CA ASP A 29 -11.37 14.23 -15.04
C ASP A 29 -12.82 14.72 -14.97
N ILE A 30 -13.01 15.99 -14.64
CA ILE A 30 -14.33 16.66 -14.65
C ILE A 30 -14.53 17.29 -16.02
N GLU A 31 -15.09 16.54 -16.97
CA GLU A 31 -15.52 17.13 -18.25
C GLU A 31 -16.86 17.86 -18.10
N PRO A 32 -16.95 19.14 -18.53
CA PRO A 32 -18.17 19.94 -18.42
C PRO A 32 -19.29 19.56 -19.38
N ASP A 33 -19.05 18.71 -20.37
CA ASP A 33 -19.95 18.48 -21.53
C ASP A 33 -20.42 17.03 -21.68
N ALA A 34 -20.94 16.40 -20.65
CA ALA A 34 -21.89 15.31 -20.86
C ALA A 34 -23.28 15.92 -21.14
N ARG A 35 -23.53 16.28 -22.42
CA ARG A 35 -24.86 16.72 -22.85
C ARG A 35 -25.92 15.66 -22.53
N PRO A 36 -27.09 16.03 -21.97
CA PRO A 36 -28.11 15.08 -21.52
C PRO A 36 -28.85 14.35 -22.66
N GLN A 37 -28.23 14.08 -23.81
CA GLN A 37 -28.95 13.56 -24.98
C GLN A 37 -28.92 12.06 -25.18
N ASP A 38 -28.19 11.25 -24.40
CA ASP A 38 -28.07 9.82 -24.63
C ASP A 38 -28.69 8.89 -23.57
N VAL A 39 -29.49 9.40 -22.66
CA VAL A 39 -30.24 8.55 -21.72
C VAL A 39 -31.70 8.46 -22.17
N LYS A 40 -32.06 7.37 -22.84
CA LYS A 40 -33.46 7.03 -23.12
C LYS A 40 -34.20 6.83 -21.81
N THR A 41 -35.00 7.80 -21.42
CA THR A 41 -35.92 7.77 -20.29
C THR A 41 -37.04 6.78 -20.54
N SER A 42 -37.12 5.70 -19.74
CA SER A 42 -38.36 4.96 -19.57
C SER A 42 -39.12 5.59 -18.40
N THR A 43 -40.15 6.34 -18.74
CA THR A 43 -41.07 7.04 -17.86
C THR A 43 -42.00 6.07 -17.14
N ARG A 44 -42.07 6.13 -15.80
CA ARG A 44 -43.30 5.92 -15.01
C ARG A 44 -43.31 6.88 -13.83
N PRO A 45 -44.37 7.67 -13.60
CA PRO A 45 -44.44 8.64 -12.52
C PRO A 45 -44.90 7.97 -11.22
N HIS A 46 -44.16 8.16 -10.12
CA HIS A 46 -44.70 8.00 -8.78
C HIS A 46 -44.62 9.33 -8.04
N LEU A 47 -45.79 9.75 -7.56
CA LEU A 47 -46.03 10.93 -6.77
C LEU A 47 -45.34 10.84 -5.39
N GLY A 48 -44.49 11.82 -5.09
CA GLY A 48 -43.90 12.03 -3.79
C GLY A 48 -42.95 13.22 -3.88
N GLY A 49 -43.35 14.39 -3.34
CA GLY A 49 -42.65 15.66 -3.49
C GLY A 49 -41.33 15.71 -2.74
N GLY A 50 -40.27 15.51 -3.46
CA GLY A 50 -38.89 15.86 -3.17
C GLY A 50 -38.27 16.21 -4.51
N LEU A 51 -37.48 17.29 -4.60
CA LEU A 51 -36.75 17.68 -5.80
C LEU A 51 -35.84 16.50 -6.20
N ALA A 52 -36.29 15.66 -7.13
CA ALA A 52 -35.49 14.59 -7.69
C ALA A 52 -34.39 15.23 -8.54
N MET A 53 -33.14 15.10 -8.09
CA MET A 53 -31.97 15.46 -8.86
C MET A 53 -31.96 14.62 -10.15
N THR A 54 -31.59 15.25 -11.26
CA THR A 54 -31.41 14.54 -12.53
C THR A 54 -30.23 13.56 -12.42
N PRO A 55 -30.17 12.48 -13.20
CA PRO A 55 -29.04 11.53 -13.18
C PRO A 55 -27.69 12.19 -13.40
N GLY A 56 -27.63 13.30 -14.17
CA GLY A 56 -26.43 14.11 -14.36
C GLY A 56 -26.00 14.90 -13.13
N GLU A 57 -26.95 15.48 -12.39
CA GLU A 57 -26.67 16.19 -11.14
C GLU A 57 -26.19 15.25 -10.03
N THR A 58 -26.69 14.03 -9.99
CA THR A 58 -26.24 13.00 -9.01
C THR A 58 -24.82 12.53 -9.33
N LEU A 59 -24.49 12.34 -10.61
CA LEU A 59 -23.14 11.97 -11.04
C LEU A 59 -22.13 13.09 -10.73
N PHE A 60 -22.50 14.34 -11.04
CA PHE A 60 -21.64 15.49 -10.78
C PHE A 60 -21.43 15.74 -9.28
N ALA A 61 -22.44 15.51 -8.46
CA ALA A 61 -22.34 15.60 -7.01
C ALA A 61 -21.42 14.50 -6.44
N ALA A 62 -21.48 13.27 -6.97
CA ALA A 62 -20.60 12.18 -6.59
C ALA A 62 -19.12 12.45 -6.97
N MET A 63 -18.87 12.97 -8.18
CA MET A 63 -17.54 13.38 -8.62
C MET A 63 -16.96 14.50 -7.75
N ARG A 64 -17.75 15.51 -7.42
CA ARG A 64 -17.35 16.58 -6.50
C ARG A 64 -17.01 16.05 -5.10
N ALA A 65 -17.77 15.10 -4.59
CA ALA A 65 -17.49 14.49 -3.31
C ALA A 65 -16.16 13.70 -3.34
N GLN A 66 -15.86 13.02 -4.44
CA GLN A 66 -14.59 12.30 -4.61
C GLN A 66 -13.39 13.25 -4.68
N VAL A 67 -13.49 14.33 -5.46
CA VAL A 67 -12.42 15.35 -5.54
C VAL A 67 -12.24 16.04 -4.19
N GLY A 68 -13.33 16.44 -3.53
CA GLY A 68 -13.30 17.06 -2.21
C GLY A 68 -12.57 16.22 -1.19
N ALA A 69 -12.86 14.92 -1.19
CA ALA A 69 -12.21 13.98 -0.29
C ALA A 69 -10.71 13.77 -0.61
N ALA A 70 -10.32 13.76 -1.89
CA ALA A 70 -8.89 13.68 -2.27
C ALA A 70 -8.15 14.96 -1.81
N VAL A 71 -8.77 16.12 -1.98
CA VAL A 71 -8.21 17.41 -1.54
C VAL A 71 -8.06 17.46 -0.01
N GLU A 72 -9.02 16.94 0.76
CA GLU A 72 -8.90 16.85 2.23
C GLU A 72 -7.73 15.96 2.67
N GLU A 73 -7.50 14.87 1.95
CA GLU A 73 -6.41 13.93 2.25
C GLU A 73 -5.04 14.41 1.82
N ALA A 74 -4.96 15.23 0.78
CA ALA A 74 -3.71 15.70 0.21
C ALA A 74 -2.97 16.68 1.14
N ASP A 75 -1.64 16.62 1.15
CA ASP A 75 -0.79 17.63 1.76
C ASP A 75 -0.56 18.79 0.79
N VAL A 76 -0.48 18.50 -0.52
CA VAL A 76 -0.32 19.45 -1.61
C VAL A 76 -1.25 19.06 -2.75
N VAL A 77 -1.86 20.02 -3.41
CA VAL A 77 -2.76 19.81 -4.56
C VAL A 77 -2.10 20.34 -5.83
N VAL A 78 -2.05 19.51 -6.87
CA VAL A 78 -1.69 19.94 -8.23
C VAL A 78 -2.99 20.11 -9.02
N LEU A 79 -3.32 21.36 -9.40
CA LEU A 79 -4.45 21.64 -10.26
C LEU A 79 -3.97 21.63 -11.72
N LEU A 80 -4.28 20.55 -12.44
CA LEU A 80 -3.92 20.40 -13.85
C LEU A 80 -4.97 21.06 -14.75
N VAL A 81 -4.55 22.00 -15.58
CA VAL A 81 -5.42 22.74 -16.53
C VAL A 81 -4.88 22.63 -17.94
N ASP A 82 -5.78 22.69 -18.93
CA ASP A 82 -5.42 22.64 -20.35
C ASP A 82 -5.27 24.04 -20.94
N ARG A 83 -4.05 24.42 -21.32
CA ARG A 83 -3.76 25.74 -21.95
C ARG A 83 -4.62 25.97 -23.21
N GLN A 84 -4.82 24.92 -24.02
CA GLN A 84 -5.57 25.07 -25.30
C GLN A 84 -7.05 25.33 -25.07
N ALA A 85 -7.63 24.80 -24.00
CA ALA A 85 -9.03 25.02 -23.65
C ALA A 85 -9.26 26.39 -22.97
N GLY A 86 -8.19 26.99 -22.41
CA GLY A 86 -8.29 28.16 -21.54
C GLY A 86 -9.02 27.86 -20.23
N ILE A 87 -9.34 28.91 -19.46
CA ILE A 87 -10.05 28.74 -18.18
C ILE A 87 -11.52 28.37 -18.44
N THR A 88 -11.88 27.15 -18.05
CA THR A 88 -13.25 26.65 -18.17
C THR A 88 -14.09 26.95 -16.91
N PRO A 89 -15.44 26.88 -17.00
CA PRO A 89 -16.30 26.97 -15.83
C PRO A 89 -16.01 25.86 -14.77
N ALA A 90 -15.59 24.66 -15.21
CA ALA A 90 -15.20 23.58 -14.33
C ALA A 90 -13.94 23.92 -13.54
N ASP A 91 -12.91 24.47 -14.20
CA ASP A 91 -11.67 24.90 -13.54
C ASP A 91 -11.95 25.91 -12.43
N LYS A 92 -12.85 26.87 -12.66
CA LYS A 92 -13.25 27.86 -11.65
C LYS A 92 -13.93 27.21 -10.44
N GLN A 93 -14.82 26.24 -10.67
CA GLN A 93 -15.49 25.53 -9.57
C GLN A 93 -14.52 24.69 -8.75
N ILE A 94 -13.60 23.95 -9.41
CA ILE A 94 -12.56 23.19 -8.74
C ILE A 94 -11.64 24.13 -7.97
N ALA A 95 -11.22 25.25 -8.58
CA ALA A 95 -10.37 26.24 -7.95
C ALA A 95 -11.01 26.82 -6.67
N GLU A 96 -12.32 27.10 -6.68
CA GLU A 96 -13.05 27.54 -5.48
C GLU A 96 -13.04 26.48 -4.37
N MET A 97 -13.28 25.22 -4.72
CA MET A 97 -13.30 24.11 -3.77
C MET A 97 -11.91 23.86 -3.17
N VAL A 98 -10.88 23.83 -4.00
CA VAL A 98 -9.49 23.62 -3.56
C VAL A 98 -9.02 24.81 -2.71
N ARG A 99 -9.38 26.03 -3.06
CA ARG A 99 -9.06 27.22 -2.24
C ARG A 99 -9.74 27.18 -0.87
N ALA A 100 -10.98 26.67 -0.81
CA ALA A 100 -11.72 26.53 0.45
C ALA A 100 -11.08 25.48 1.39
N SER A 101 -10.30 24.54 0.88
CA SER A 101 -9.59 23.55 1.70
C SER A 101 -8.40 24.12 2.47
N GLY A 102 -7.85 25.28 2.04
CA GLY A 102 -6.67 25.89 2.65
C GLY A 102 -5.35 25.14 2.41
N LYS A 103 -5.35 24.14 1.54
CA LYS A 103 -4.14 23.36 1.18
C LYS A 103 -3.23 24.16 0.24
N PRO A 104 -1.90 23.94 0.24
CA PRO A 104 -1.01 24.43 -0.79
C PRO A 104 -1.44 23.93 -2.17
N VAL A 105 -1.40 24.80 -3.17
CA VAL A 105 -1.85 24.51 -4.53
C VAL A 105 -0.83 24.99 -5.55
N VAL A 106 -0.40 24.09 -6.43
CA VAL A 106 0.39 24.42 -7.61
C VAL A 106 -0.46 24.21 -8.85
N VAL A 107 -0.65 25.25 -9.67
CA VAL A 107 -1.37 25.13 -10.95
C VAL A 107 -0.38 24.66 -12.02
N ALA A 108 -0.67 23.54 -12.67
CA ALA A 108 0.10 23.04 -13.80
C ALA A 108 -0.67 23.27 -15.10
N ALA A 109 -0.23 24.25 -15.91
CA ALA A 109 -0.81 24.51 -17.22
C ALA A 109 -0.23 23.57 -18.26
N ASN A 110 -0.96 22.51 -18.61
CA ASN A 110 -0.51 21.47 -19.54
C ASN A 110 -0.64 21.90 -21.02
N LYS A 111 0.03 21.16 -21.89
CA LYS A 111 0.12 21.39 -23.34
C LYS A 111 0.92 22.65 -23.72
N CYS A 112 1.88 23.03 -22.85
CA CYS A 112 2.86 24.07 -23.14
C CYS A 112 4.09 23.46 -23.82
N ASP A 113 3.94 22.99 -25.06
CA ASP A 113 4.96 22.22 -25.78
C ASP A 113 6.16 23.09 -26.22
N PHE A 114 5.95 24.39 -26.36
CA PHE A 114 6.98 25.35 -26.75
C PHE A 114 7.07 26.51 -25.75
N PRO A 115 8.24 27.15 -25.60
CA PRO A 115 8.41 28.32 -24.71
C PRO A 115 7.44 29.49 -24.99
N THR A 116 7.00 29.66 -26.24
CA THR A 116 6.02 30.69 -26.62
C THR A 116 4.63 30.44 -26.03
N HIS A 117 4.34 29.22 -25.58
CA HIS A 117 3.06 28.90 -24.94
C HIS A 117 3.01 29.30 -23.47
N ASP A 118 4.16 29.66 -22.87
CA ASP A 118 4.22 30.04 -21.46
C ASP A 118 3.48 31.37 -21.22
N ASP A 119 3.51 32.29 -22.21
CA ASP A 119 2.78 33.55 -22.13
C ASP A 119 1.24 33.33 -22.06
N GLU A 120 0.72 32.34 -22.78
CA GLU A 120 -0.69 31.96 -22.74
C GLU A 120 -1.09 31.28 -21.43
N ALA A 121 -0.14 30.56 -20.82
CA ALA A 121 -0.36 29.94 -19.51
C ALA A 121 -0.62 30.98 -18.41
N HIS A 122 -0.11 32.18 -18.55
CA HIS A 122 -0.32 33.28 -17.59
C HIS A 122 -1.79 33.67 -17.39
N ASP A 123 -2.69 33.35 -18.32
CA ASP A 123 -4.12 33.59 -18.16
C ASP A 123 -4.69 32.80 -16.94
N PHE A 124 -4.08 31.68 -16.57
CA PHE A 124 -4.53 30.87 -15.43
C PHE A 124 -4.23 31.51 -14.05
N TRP A 125 -3.46 32.59 -13.97
CA TRP A 125 -3.40 33.42 -12.77
C TRP A 125 -4.79 33.93 -12.35
N GLY A 126 -5.73 34.00 -13.32
CA GLY A 126 -7.13 34.33 -13.06
C GLY A 126 -7.86 33.36 -12.16
N LEU A 127 -7.30 32.17 -11.90
CA LEU A 127 -7.81 31.20 -10.90
C LEU A 127 -7.45 31.58 -9.45
N GLY A 128 -6.54 32.57 -9.26
CA GLY A 128 -6.23 33.15 -7.96
C GLY A 128 -5.32 32.32 -7.06
N PHE A 129 -4.45 31.51 -7.65
CA PHE A 129 -3.37 30.80 -6.95
C PHE A 129 -2.03 31.53 -7.11
N GLN A 130 -1.07 31.24 -6.22
CA GLN A 130 0.22 31.94 -6.17
C GLN A 130 1.29 31.25 -7.02
N GLU A 131 1.11 30.00 -7.36
CA GLU A 131 2.07 29.19 -8.10
C GLU A 131 1.45 28.61 -9.37
N LEU A 132 2.14 28.84 -10.49
CA LEU A 132 1.75 28.40 -11.82
C LEU A 132 3.00 27.92 -12.55
N VAL A 133 2.95 26.70 -13.06
CA VAL A 133 4.03 26.09 -13.83
C VAL A 133 3.52 25.64 -15.18
N PRO A 134 4.04 26.19 -16.30
CA PRO A 134 3.76 25.68 -17.63
C PRO A 134 4.42 24.32 -17.84
N VAL A 135 3.65 23.33 -18.27
CA VAL A 135 4.15 21.95 -18.47
C VAL A 135 3.69 21.39 -19.81
N SER A 136 4.43 20.41 -20.32
CA SER A 136 4.00 19.53 -21.40
C SER A 136 4.19 18.08 -20.91
N ALA A 137 3.12 17.42 -20.52
CA ALA A 137 3.15 16.06 -20.05
C ALA A 137 3.64 15.08 -21.14
N GLU A 138 3.31 15.35 -22.41
CA GLU A 138 3.71 14.55 -23.56
C GLU A 138 5.22 14.62 -23.82
N HIS A 139 5.82 15.79 -23.64
CA HIS A 139 7.25 16.02 -23.94
C HIS A 139 8.12 16.12 -22.68
N GLY A 140 7.56 15.96 -21.49
CA GLY A 140 8.27 16.04 -20.21
C GLY A 140 8.82 17.43 -19.86
N ARG A 141 8.41 18.49 -20.61
CA ARG A 141 8.83 19.86 -20.35
C ARG A 141 8.14 20.44 -19.13
N GLY A 142 8.87 21.14 -18.26
CA GLY A 142 8.33 21.80 -17.07
C GLY A 142 7.99 20.84 -15.92
N VAL A 143 8.20 19.52 -16.10
CA VAL A 143 7.88 18.53 -15.05
C VAL A 143 8.83 18.65 -13.88
N PHE A 144 10.11 18.95 -14.14
CA PHE A 144 11.09 19.15 -13.07
C PHE A 144 10.71 20.37 -12.22
N GLU A 145 10.42 21.49 -12.84
CA GLU A 145 10.00 22.75 -12.19
C GLU A 145 8.69 22.57 -11.41
N LEU A 146 7.76 21.78 -11.96
CA LEU A 146 6.52 21.43 -11.27
C LEU A 146 6.84 20.64 -9.99
N MET A 147 7.72 19.64 -10.08
CA MET A 147 8.08 18.83 -8.91
C MET A 147 8.88 19.63 -7.86
N GLU A 148 9.72 20.58 -8.28
CA GLU A 148 10.36 21.51 -7.34
C GLU A 148 9.32 22.35 -6.58
N ALA A 149 8.36 22.96 -7.31
CA ALA A 149 7.29 23.75 -6.70
C ALA A 149 6.43 22.91 -5.74
N VAL A 150 6.04 21.68 -6.13
CA VAL A 150 5.26 20.77 -5.29
C VAL A 150 6.05 20.34 -4.06
N SER A 151 7.32 19.96 -4.22
CA SER A 151 8.15 19.45 -3.12
C SER A 151 8.48 20.53 -2.09
N ALA A 152 8.47 21.80 -2.46
CA ALA A 152 8.63 22.91 -1.53
C ALA A 152 7.53 22.98 -0.46
N HIS A 153 6.36 22.38 -0.75
CA HIS A 153 5.22 22.32 0.15
C HIS A 153 5.08 20.98 0.88
N PHE A 154 5.99 20.04 0.64
CA PHE A 154 5.96 18.77 1.39
C PHE A 154 6.14 19.05 2.88
N PRO A 155 5.36 18.40 3.74
CA PRO A 155 5.57 18.51 5.19
C PRO A 155 7.03 18.26 5.55
N GLU A 156 7.55 18.99 6.53
CA GLU A 156 8.87 18.66 7.07
C GLU A 156 8.86 17.20 7.51
N GLU A 157 9.83 16.42 7.03
CA GLU A 157 10.02 15.07 7.57
C GLU A 157 10.29 15.23 9.07
N THR A 158 9.32 14.87 9.88
CA THR A 158 9.62 14.53 11.26
C THR A 158 10.62 13.38 11.18
N ALA A 159 11.85 13.62 11.68
CA ALA A 159 12.86 12.58 11.73
C ALA A 159 12.20 11.29 12.24
N PRO A 160 12.38 10.16 11.54
CA PRO A 160 11.74 8.92 11.96
C PRO A 160 12.06 8.75 13.45
N GLU A 161 11.02 8.65 14.26
CA GLU A 161 11.22 8.34 15.67
C GLU A 161 12.14 7.12 15.74
N PRO A 162 13.20 7.15 16.58
CA PRO A 162 14.04 5.99 16.73
C PRO A 162 13.13 4.79 16.99
N GLU A 163 13.10 3.85 16.05
CA GLU A 163 12.25 2.66 16.18
C GLU A 163 12.67 1.95 17.45
N ASP A 164 11.81 1.97 18.47
CA ASP A 164 12.00 1.06 19.58
C ASP A 164 11.80 -0.36 18.99
N GLU A 165 12.90 -1.04 18.73
CA GLU A 165 12.91 -2.40 18.16
C GLU A 165 12.07 -3.38 18.99
N ARG A 166 11.68 -2.98 20.19
CA ARG A 166 10.84 -3.76 21.11
C ARG A 166 9.36 -3.47 20.95
N GLU A 167 8.97 -2.44 20.20
CA GLU A 167 7.57 -2.07 19.98
C GLU A 167 7.03 -2.69 18.69
N ILE A 168 5.91 -3.41 18.78
CA ILE A 168 5.21 -3.97 17.63
C ILE A 168 4.11 -3.02 17.20
N ARG A 169 4.23 -2.42 16.01
CA ARG A 169 3.22 -1.54 15.43
C ARG A 169 2.21 -2.35 14.64
N ILE A 170 0.92 -2.22 14.98
CA ILE A 170 -0.17 -2.99 14.38
C ILE A 170 -1.21 -2.04 13.81
N ALA A 171 -1.64 -2.31 12.58
CA ALA A 171 -2.81 -1.68 11.96
C ALA A 171 -3.99 -2.67 11.92
N VAL A 172 -5.22 -2.18 12.11
CA VAL A 172 -6.44 -2.97 11.97
C VAL A 172 -7.21 -2.48 10.76
N LEU A 173 -7.25 -3.29 9.71
CA LEU A 173 -7.89 -2.98 8.43
C LEU A 173 -9.08 -3.91 8.16
N GLY A 174 -9.93 -3.54 7.23
CA GLY A 174 -11.09 -4.30 6.81
C GLY A 174 -12.23 -3.36 6.42
N ARG A 175 -13.26 -3.89 5.77
CA ARG A 175 -14.43 -3.15 5.32
C ARG A 175 -15.21 -2.47 6.47
N PRO A 176 -16.11 -1.53 6.18
CA PRO A 176 -17.06 -1.03 7.18
C PRO A 176 -17.84 -2.19 7.83
N ASN A 177 -18.22 -2.02 9.07
CA ASN A 177 -19.10 -2.92 9.83
C ASN A 177 -18.61 -4.37 10.06
N VAL A 178 -17.37 -4.74 9.67
CA VAL A 178 -16.78 -6.06 9.99
C VAL A 178 -16.40 -6.22 11.47
N GLY A 179 -16.48 -5.15 12.28
CA GLY A 179 -16.23 -5.20 13.73
C GLY A 179 -14.86 -4.71 14.17
N LYS A 180 -14.15 -3.92 13.39
CA LYS A 180 -12.82 -3.35 13.73
C LYS A 180 -12.82 -2.59 15.07
N SER A 181 -13.76 -1.66 15.25
CA SER A 181 -13.87 -0.85 16.48
C SER A 181 -14.20 -1.70 17.71
N THR A 182 -15.04 -2.73 17.53
CA THR A 182 -15.36 -3.68 18.59
C THR A 182 -14.12 -4.48 19.00
N LEU A 183 -13.35 -4.96 18.01
CA LEU A 183 -12.10 -5.66 18.25
C LEU A 183 -11.09 -4.78 18.98
N LEU A 184 -10.86 -3.55 18.50
CA LEU A 184 -9.94 -2.60 19.13
C LEU A 184 -10.32 -2.30 20.58
N ASN A 185 -11.61 -2.01 20.84
CA ASN A 185 -12.06 -1.75 22.20
C ASN A 185 -11.88 -2.97 23.12
N ARG A 186 -12.03 -4.18 22.59
CA ARG A 186 -11.78 -5.42 23.34
C ARG A 186 -10.29 -5.60 23.64
N LEU A 187 -9.41 -5.50 22.64
CA LEU A 187 -7.98 -5.66 22.83
C LEU A 187 -7.42 -4.66 23.84
N ILE A 188 -7.85 -3.40 23.77
CA ILE A 188 -7.45 -2.34 24.71
C ILE A 188 -8.07 -2.59 26.10
N GLY A 189 -9.32 -3.06 26.16
CA GLY A 189 -10.03 -3.30 27.42
C GLY A 189 -9.54 -4.51 28.22
N GLU A 190 -9.12 -5.58 27.53
CA GLU A 190 -8.61 -6.81 28.15
C GLU A 190 -7.15 -6.66 28.62
N ASN A 191 -6.37 -5.78 28.00
CA ASN A 191 -4.93 -5.60 28.27
C ASN A 191 -4.63 -4.22 28.88
N ARG A 192 -5.40 -3.81 29.89
CA ARG A 192 -5.26 -2.53 30.60
C ARG A 192 -3.98 -2.44 31.43
N HIS A 193 -2.86 -2.36 30.79
CA HIS A 193 -1.76 -1.50 31.21
C HIS A 193 -1.54 -0.50 30.07
N VAL A 194 -2.49 0.47 29.94
CA VAL A 194 -2.24 1.69 29.16
C VAL A 194 -1.05 2.32 29.83
N VAL A 195 0.11 2.28 29.18
CA VAL A 195 1.28 3.00 29.64
C VAL A 195 0.96 4.46 29.36
N ASP A 196 0.51 5.17 30.40
CA ASP A 196 0.48 6.63 30.41
C ASP A 196 1.88 7.13 30.10
N ASP A 197 1.97 8.10 29.22
CA ASP A 197 3.08 8.91 28.80
C ASP A 197 4.37 8.74 29.63
N ALA A 198 5.28 7.90 29.18
CA ALA A 198 6.67 8.04 29.59
C ALA A 198 7.19 9.35 28.97
N PRO A 199 7.77 10.27 29.75
CA PRO A 199 8.32 11.51 29.22
C PRO A 199 9.37 11.21 28.15
N GLY A 200 9.13 11.63 26.90
CA GLY A 200 10.06 11.48 25.77
C GLY A 200 9.58 10.61 24.61
N THR A 201 8.39 10.02 24.65
CA THR A 201 7.78 9.34 23.47
C THR A 201 6.64 10.20 22.94
N THR A 202 6.85 10.82 21.80
CA THR A 202 5.80 11.52 21.04
C THR A 202 4.86 10.46 20.45
N VAL A 203 3.81 10.09 21.19
CA VAL A 203 2.76 9.21 20.70
C VAL A 203 1.82 10.08 19.87
N ASP A 204 1.65 9.75 18.59
CA ASP A 204 0.61 10.37 17.78
C ASP A 204 -0.72 10.28 18.52
N ALA A 205 -1.45 11.39 18.63
CA ALA A 205 -2.74 11.46 19.34
C ALA A 205 -3.80 10.48 18.76
N THR A 206 -3.51 9.86 17.63
CA THR A 206 -4.36 8.88 16.94
C THR A 206 -4.04 7.44 17.29
N ASP A 207 -2.89 7.16 17.92
CA ASP A 207 -2.41 5.82 18.23
C ASP A 207 -2.79 5.41 19.67
N SER A 208 -2.78 4.12 19.95
CA SER A 208 -2.99 3.58 21.31
C SER A 208 -1.89 2.57 21.64
N VAL A 209 -1.21 2.76 22.76
CA VAL A 209 -0.16 1.85 23.23
C VAL A 209 -0.70 0.93 24.30
N MET A 210 -0.34 -0.35 24.24
CA MET A 210 -0.68 -1.35 25.25
C MET A 210 0.46 -2.33 25.47
N GLU A 211 0.44 -3.02 26.59
CA GLU A 211 1.40 -4.08 26.92
C GLU A 211 0.68 -5.42 27.06
N TYR A 212 1.25 -6.45 26.44
CA TYR A 212 0.76 -7.83 26.52
C TYR A 212 1.94 -8.78 26.72
N GLU A 213 1.94 -9.51 27.82
CA GLU A 213 3.02 -10.45 28.23
C GLU A 213 4.44 -9.85 28.16
N GLY A 214 4.61 -8.58 28.61
CA GLY A 214 5.88 -7.89 28.60
C GLY A 214 6.31 -7.34 27.23
N GLN A 215 5.49 -7.53 26.19
CA GLN A 215 5.69 -6.98 24.85
C GLN A 215 4.85 -5.72 24.66
N ARG A 216 5.48 -4.65 24.17
CA ARG A 216 4.81 -3.38 23.85
C ARG A 216 4.20 -3.44 22.46
N PHE A 217 2.92 -3.03 22.34
CA PHE A 217 2.18 -2.95 21.10
C PHE A 217 1.64 -1.54 20.90
N ARG A 218 1.80 -1.00 19.70
CA ARG A 218 1.18 0.26 19.26
C ARG A 218 0.14 -0.04 18.20
N LEU A 219 -1.11 0.30 18.50
CA LEU A 219 -2.21 0.25 17.54
C LEU A 219 -2.26 1.58 16.78
N VAL A 220 -1.94 1.53 15.50
CA VAL A 220 -1.84 2.71 14.61
C VAL A 220 -3.23 3.16 14.17
N ASP A 221 -3.47 4.47 14.14
CA ASP A 221 -4.70 5.13 13.65
C ASP A 221 -6.01 4.68 14.33
N THR A 222 -5.97 4.43 15.62
CA THR A 222 -7.16 4.01 16.38
C THR A 222 -8.25 5.08 16.44
N ALA A 223 -7.89 6.37 16.46
CA ALA A 223 -8.83 7.48 16.46
C ALA A 223 -9.59 7.60 15.14
N GLY A 224 -8.92 7.35 14.01
CA GLY A 224 -9.53 7.29 12.68
C GLY A 224 -10.58 6.19 12.59
N ILE A 225 -10.28 5.00 13.09
CA ILE A 225 -11.22 3.87 13.12
C ILE A 225 -12.44 4.18 14.02
N ARG A 226 -12.23 4.83 15.19
CA ARG A 226 -13.33 5.21 16.11
C ARG A 226 -14.21 6.32 15.56
N ARG A 227 -13.67 7.32 14.86
CA ARG A 227 -14.45 8.40 14.23
C ARG A 227 -15.30 7.85 13.08
N ARG A 228 -14.72 7.02 12.21
CA ARG A 228 -15.41 6.43 11.05
C ARG A 228 -16.54 5.47 11.46
N ALA A 229 -16.43 4.80 12.60
CA ALA A 229 -17.51 3.97 13.14
C ALA A 229 -18.78 4.76 13.54
N ARG A 230 -18.72 6.09 13.58
CA ARG A 230 -19.84 6.98 13.93
C ARG A 230 -20.48 7.68 12.73
N ILE A 231 -19.90 7.55 11.55
CA ILE A 231 -20.34 8.21 10.32
C ILE A 231 -20.73 7.11 9.33
N ASP A 232 -22.03 6.93 9.09
CA ASP A 232 -22.57 6.09 8.02
C ASP A 232 -22.45 6.81 6.67
N ASP A 233 -21.21 6.99 6.16
CA ASP A 233 -20.98 7.66 4.90
C ASP A 233 -20.49 6.65 3.84
N PRO A 234 -21.16 6.55 2.66
CA PRO A 234 -20.86 5.55 1.63
C PRO A 234 -19.63 5.86 0.77
N LEU A 235 -18.74 6.76 1.18
CA LEU A 235 -17.54 7.14 0.42
C LEU A 235 -16.43 6.07 0.52
N GLU A 236 -16.62 4.94 -0.16
CA GLU A 236 -15.68 3.81 -0.22
C GLU A 236 -14.27 4.20 -0.69
N SER A 237 -14.17 5.21 -1.55
CA SER A 237 -12.88 5.65 -2.11
C SER A 237 -11.96 6.39 -1.11
N LEU A 238 -12.51 6.95 -0.03
CA LEU A 238 -11.75 7.57 1.07
C LEU A 238 -10.91 6.54 1.87
N MET A 239 -11.23 5.25 1.74
CA MET A 239 -10.59 4.21 2.56
C MET A 239 -9.21 3.80 2.04
N VAL A 240 -8.93 3.90 0.75
CA VAL A 240 -7.68 3.36 0.17
C VAL A 240 -6.47 4.19 0.60
N GLY A 241 -6.51 5.51 0.43
CA GLY A 241 -5.39 6.39 0.81
C GLY A 241 -5.08 6.36 2.30
N ALA A 242 -6.14 6.41 3.14
CA ALA A 242 -5.97 6.27 4.58
C ALA A 242 -5.43 4.87 4.98
N SER A 243 -5.85 3.82 4.28
CA SER A 243 -5.33 2.46 4.49
C SER A 243 -3.85 2.36 4.12
N ILE A 244 -3.42 2.98 3.02
CA ILE A 244 -2.02 3.01 2.60
C ILE A 244 -1.15 3.67 3.67
N ARG A 245 -1.51 4.88 4.13
CA ARG A 245 -0.76 5.58 5.20
C ARG A 245 -0.68 4.76 6.48
N THR A 246 -1.78 4.11 6.86
CA THR A 246 -1.82 3.25 8.04
C THR A 246 -0.93 2.01 7.88
N ILE A 247 -0.92 1.39 6.67
CA ILE A 247 -0.06 0.25 6.33
C ILE A 247 1.42 0.66 6.38
N GLU A 248 1.79 1.83 5.89
CA GLU A 248 3.18 2.30 5.87
C GLU A 248 3.75 2.53 7.27
N ARG A 249 2.91 2.92 8.24
CA ARG A 249 3.29 3.16 9.63
C ARG A 249 3.32 1.92 10.52
N CYS A 250 2.87 0.75 10.05
CA CYS A 250 2.79 -0.48 10.85
C CYS A 250 3.80 -1.55 10.41
N HIS A 251 4.06 -2.50 11.31
CA HIS A 251 4.82 -3.71 11.01
C HIS A 251 3.90 -4.83 10.54
N ILE A 252 2.73 -4.93 11.16
CA ILE A 252 1.76 -6.00 10.94
C ILE A 252 0.39 -5.41 10.71
N VAL A 253 -0.33 -5.94 9.75
CA VAL A 253 -1.74 -5.66 9.50
C VAL A 253 -2.59 -6.82 10.03
N MET A 254 -3.59 -6.50 10.81
CA MET A 254 -4.70 -7.37 11.14
C MET A 254 -5.85 -7.07 10.19
N LEU A 255 -6.05 -7.93 9.19
CA LEU A 255 -7.15 -7.82 8.24
C LEU A 255 -8.38 -8.51 8.80
N VAL A 256 -9.41 -7.73 9.12
CA VAL A 256 -10.66 -8.22 9.71
C VAL A 256 -11.69 -8.47 8.60
N LEU A 257 -12.12 -9.72 8.50
CA LEU A 257 -13.14 -10.19 7.57
C LEU A 257 -14.45 -10.48 8.33
N ASP A 258 -15.58 -10.34 7.64
CA ASP A 258 -16.87 -10.77 8.15
C ASP A 258 -17.09 -12.26 7.87
N GLY A 259 -17.10 -13.09 8.90
CA GLY A 259 -17.30 -14.53 8.75
C GLY A 259 -18.67 -14.91 8.20
N ALA A 260 -19.72 -14.10 8.47
CA ALA A 260 -21.05 -14.35 7.99
C ALA A 260 -21.21 -14.03 6.50
N GLU A 261 -20.62 -12.92 6.03
CA GLU A 261 -20.66 -12.52 4.62
C GLU A 261 -19.61 -13.25 3.75
N GLY A 262 -18.47 -13.62 4.33
CA GLY A 262 -17.33 -14.22 3.63
C GLY A 262 -16.39 -13.22 3.00
N VAL A 263 -15.47 -13.73 2.18
CA VAL A 263 -14.44 -12.92 1.50
C VAL A 263 -15.03 -12.21 0.29
N THR A 264 -14.88 -10.89 0.24
CA THR A 264 -15.32 -10.03 -0.86
C THR A 264 -14.14 -9.54 -1.71
N GLU A 265 -14.43 -8.88 -2.84
CA GLU A 265 -13.41 -8.27 -3.70
C GLU A 265 -12.66 -7.15 -2.98
N GLN A 266 -13.35 -6.37 -2.14
CA GLN A 266 -12.72 -5.30 -1.35
C GLN A 266 -11.73 -5.85 -0.31
N ASP A 267 -12.05 -7.00 0.31
CA ASP A 267 -11.13 -7.68 1.22
C ASP A 267 -9.89 -8.19 0.45
N ALA A 268 -10.09 -8.69 -0.77
CA ALA A 268 -9.00 -9.14 -1.64
C ALA A 268 -8.08 -7.98 -2.05
N HIS A 269 -8.66 -6.83 -2.37
CA HIS A 269 -7.90 -5.63 -2.70
C HIS A 269 -7.06 -5.14 -1.49
N LEU A 270 -7.63 -5.09 -0.29
CA LEU A 270 -6.89 -4.73 0.92
C LEU A 270 -5.75 -5.72 1.23
N ALA A 271 -6.00 -7.02 1.06
CA ALA A 271 -4.98 -8.05 1.26
C ALA A 271 -3.82 -7.90 0.27
N ALA A 272 -4.12 -7.64 -1.01
CA ALA A 272 -3.13 -7.40 -2.05
C ALA A 272 -2.28 -6.16 -1.74
N LEU A 273 -2.91 -5.08 -1.28
CA LEU A 273 -2.22 -3.85 -0.90
C LEU A 273 -1.24 -4.10 0.27
N VAL A 274 -1.63 -4.88 1.26
CA VAL A 274 -0.75 -5.23 2.40
C VAL A 274 0.45 -6.07 1.94
N GLU A 275 0.22 -7.04 1.06
CA GLU A 275 1.28 -7.87 0.47
C GLU A 275 2.23 -7.03 -0.38
N GLU A 276 1.70 -6.14 -1.23
CA GLU A 276 2.47 -5.23 -2.07
C GLU A 276 3.35 -4.29 -1.24
N ARG A 277 2.82 -3.74 -0.13
CA ARG A 277 3.58 -2.90 0.81
C ARG A 277 4.52 -3.69 1.72
N GLY A 278 4.56 -4.99 1.57
CA GLY A 278 5.50 -5.87 2.26
C GLY A 278 5.32 -5.91 3.77
N ARG A 279 4.10 -5.78 4.30
CA ARG A 279 3.83 -5.83 5.74
C ARG A 279 3.43 -7.24 6.18
N GLY A 280 3.74 -7.58 7.44
CA GLY A 280 3.24 -8.82 8.03
C GLY A 280 1.71 -8.83 8.07
N LEU A 281 1.08 -9.98 7.87
CA LEU A 281 -0.37 -10.11 7.76
C LEU A 281 -0.90 -11.18 8.69
N VAL A 282 -1.96 -10.83 9.43
CA VAL A 282 -2.81 -11.76 10.20
C VAL A 282 -4.24 -11.56 9.74
N VAL A 283 -4.93 -12.62 9.35
CA VAL A 283 -6.33 -12.56 8.93
C VAL A 283 -7.22 -12.97 10.11
N LEU A 284 -8.20 -12.13 10.40
CA LEU A 284 -9.16 -12.32 11.49
C LEU A 284 -10.56 -12.48 10.91
N VAL A 285 -11.08 -13.70 10.90
CA VAL A 285 -12.48 -13.97 10.51
C VAL A 285 -13.36 -13.73 11.72
N ASN A 286 -13.97 -12.55 11.75
CA ASN A 286 -14.80 -12.06 12.85
C ASN A 286 -16.27 -12.47 12.70
N LYS A 287 -17.07 -12.19 13.72
CA LYS A 287 -18.48 -12.56 13.86
C LYS A 287 -18.71 -14.08 13.82
N TRP A 288 -17.75 -14.83 14.36
CA TRP A 288 -17.78 -16.28 14.38
C TRP A 288 -18.97 -16.85 15.19
N ASP A 289 -19.52 -16.07 16.07
CA ASP A 289 -20.78 -16.35 16.78
C ASP A 289 -21.96 -16.51 15.82
N GLN A 290 -22.04 -15.64 14.80
CA GLN A 290 -23.12 -15.67 13.78
C GLN A 290 -22.90 -16.77 12.73
N VAL A 291 -21.66 -17.10 12.40
CA VAL A 291 -21.33 -18.14 11.39
C VAL A 291 -21.93 -19.50 11.76
N ARG A 292 -22.02 -19.82 13.06
CA ARG A 292 -22.55 -21.09 13.55
C ARG A 292 -24.07 -21.24 13.35
N GLU A 293 -24.76 -20.14 13.11
CA GLU A 293 -26.21 -20.09 12.86
C GLU A 293 -26.55 -20.20 11.38
N ILE A 294 -25.54 -20.10 10.49
CA ILE A 294 -25.72 -20.16 9.03
C ILE A 294 -25.51 -21.60 8.56
N GLU A 295 -26.53 -22.16 7.91
CA GLU A 295 -26.49 -23.49 7.31
C GLU A 295 -25.39 -23.54 6.21
N ASP A 296 -24.64 -24.64 6.16
CA ASP A 296 -23.53 -24.88 5.24
C ASP A 296 -22.31 -23.96 5.37
N ARG A 297 -22.27 -23.08 6.39
CA ARG A 297 -21.10 -22.23 6.60
C ARG A 297 -20.24 -22.75 7.76
N ASN A 298 -19.00 -23.12 7.42
CA ASN A 298 -18.06 -23.71 8.38
C ASN A 298 -16.62 -23.33 8.03
N ILE A 299 -15.65 -23.80 8.81
CA ILE A 299 -14.23 -23.50 8.61
C ILE A 299 -13.78 -23.86 7.19
N ARG A 300 -14.17 -25.04 6.66
CA ARG A 300 -13.74 -25.51 5.34
C ARG A 300 -14.25 -24.61 4.22
N THR A 301 -15.52 -24.20 4.28
CA THR A 301 -16.10 -23.32 3.25
C THR A 301 -15.40 -21.96 3.22
N ILE A 302 -14.97 -21.44 4.38
CA ILE A 302 -14.22 -20.18 4.47
C ILE A 302 -12.77 -20.36 4.01
N GLU A 303 -12.12 -21.48 4.35
CA GLU A 303 -10.78 -21.80 3.86
C GLU A 303 -10.75 -21.98 2.34
N ASP A 304 -11.77 -22.60 1.77
CA ASP A 304 -11.93 -22.74 0.32
C ASP A 304 -12.14 -21.37 -0.37
N GLU A 305 -12.97 -20.50 0.22
CA GLU A 305 -13.14 -19.12 -0.25
C GLU A 305 -11.82 -18.33 -0.16
N PHE A 306 -11.12 -18.44 0.95
CA PHE A 306 -9.83 -17.78 1.18
C PHE A 306 -8.80 -18.23 0.14
N SER A 307 -8.64 -19.55 -0.04
CA SER A 307 -7.69 -20.11 -1.01
C SER A 307 -7.98 -19.69 -2.45
N ARG A 308 -9.24 -19.51 -2.79
CA ARG A 308 -9.67 -19.10 -4.14
C ARG A 308 -9.55 -17.61 -4.37
N LYS A 309 -9.95 -16.76 -3.39
CA LYS A 309 -10.00 -15.31 -3.54
C LYS A 309 -8.75 -14.59 -3.08
N LEU A 310 -7.98 -15.19 -2.17
CA LEU A 310 -6.78 -14.62 -1.55
C LEU A 310 -5.52 -15.51 -1.72
N PRO A 311 -5.27 -16.10 -2.89
CA PRO A 311 -4.15 -17.05 -3.07
C PRO A 311 -2.78 -16.40 -2.83
N HIS A 312 -2.65 -15.10 -3.06
CA HIS A 312 -1.43 -14.32 -2.88
C HIS A 312 -1.03 -14.14 -1.41
N VAL A 313 -1.98 -14.23 -0.49
CA VAL A 313 -1.75 -14.10 0.95
C VAL A 313 -1.97 -15.40 1.74
N ALA A 314 -1.89 -16.56 1.07
CA ALA A 314 -2.00 -17.87 1.70
C ALA A 314 -0.96 -18.13 2.81
N PHE A 315 0.06 -17.30 2.90
CA PHE A 315 1.06 -17.35 3.96
C PHE A 315 0.57 -16.76 5.30
N ALA A 316 -0.54 -16.04 5.31
CA ALA A 316 -1.05 -15.37 6.49
C ALA A 316 -1.79 -16.34 7.41
N PRO A 317 -1.54 -16.31 8.73
CA PRO A 317 -2.34 -17.08 9.68
C PRO A 317 -3.77 -16.57 9.72
N VAL A 318 -4.73 -17.49 9.79
CA VAL A 318 -6.16 -17.18 9.89
C VAL A 318 -6.65 -17.52 11.31
N LEU A 319 -7.26 -16.55 11.97
CA LEU A 319 -7.90 -16.73 13.29
C LEU A 319 -9.40 -16.51 13.18
N TYR A 320 -10.16 -17.41 13.77
CA TYR A 320 -11.62 -17.30 13.86
C TYR A 320 -12.00 -16.70 15.22
N ILE A 321 -12.59 -15.51 15.20
CA ILE A 321 -12.86 -14.72 16.40
C ILE A 321 -14.30 -14.22 16.46
N SER A 322 -14.77 -13.90 17.66
CA SER A 322 -15.90 -13.02 17.87
C SER A 322 -15.46 -11.85 18.74
N ALA A 323 -15.30 -10.70 18.12
CA ALA A 323 -14.99 -9.47 18.85
C ALA A 323 -16.07 -9.06 19.85
N LEU A 324 -17.34 -9.44 19.57
CA LEU A 324 -18.47 -9.17 20.44
C LEU A 324 -18.40 -10.00 21.73
N THR A 325 -18.17 -11.31 21.63
CA THR A 325 -18.17 -12.22 22.79
C THR A 325 -16.78 -12.38 23.44
N GLY A 326 -15.71 -11.97 22.76
CA GLY A 326 -14.30 -12.16 23.18
C GLY A 326 -13.74 -13.54 22.85
N LYS A 327 -14.49 -14.40 22.18
CA LYS A 327 -14.02 -15.73 21.83
C LYS A 327 -12.91 -15.64 20.77
N GLY A 328 -11.74 -16.22 21.07
CA GLY A 328 -10.58 -16.26 20.18
C GLY A 328 -9.73 -14.97 20.19
N THR A 329 -10.18 -13.86 20.77
CA THR A 329 -9.45 -12.59 20.79
C THR A 329 -8.16 -12.64 21.58
N GLN A 330 -8.08 -13.49 22.61
CA GLN A 330 -6.88 -13.66 23.45
C GLN A 330 -5.65 -14.14 22.69
N LYS A 331 -5.84 -14.83 21.56
CA LYS A 331 -4.73 -15.33 20.73
C LYS A 331 -4.19 -14.32 19.73
N VAL A 332 -4.92 -13.23 19.49
CA VAL A 332 -4.63 -12.29 18.40
C VAL A 332 -3.27 -11.63 18.58
N LEU A 333 -2.97 -11.13 19.78
CA LEU A 333 -1.70 -10.47 20.07
C LEU A 333 -0.52 -11.46 20.10
N ALA A 334 -0.74 -12.67 20.61
CA ALA A 334 0.28 -13.72 20.59
C ALA A 334 0.67 -14.07 19.15
N VAL A 335 -0.32 -14.29 18.26
CA VAL A 335 -0.06 -14.58 16.85
C VAL A 335 0.61 -13.39 16.14
N ALA A 336 0.21 -12.16 16.46
CA ALA A 336 0.87 -10.97 15.91
C ALA A 336 2.35 -10.89 16.33
N ARG A 337 2.66 -11.20 17.59
CA ARG A 337 4.06 -11.29 18.08
C ARG A 337 4.86 -12.36 17.32
N ASP A 338 4.27 -13.52 17.12
CA ASP A 338 4.93 -14.62 16.41
C ASP A 338 5.18 -14.26 14.93
N VAL A 339 4.21 -13.59 14.26
CA VAL A 339 4.39 -13.03 12.91
C VAL A 339 5.48 -11.97 12.89
N PHE A 340 5.56 -11.11 13.91
CA PHE A 340 6.63 -10.12 14.01
C PHE A 340 8.01 -10.77 14.19
N GLY A 341 8.09 -11.86 14.96
CA GLY A 341 9.30 -12.66 15.07
C GLY A 341 9.75 -13.23 13.73
N ALA A 342 8.82 -13.82 12.96
CA ALA A 342 9.08 -14.33 11.63
C ALA A 342 9.45 -13.20 10.64
N PHE A 343 8.84 -12.03 10.76
CA PHE A 343 9.10 -10.84 9.93
C PHE A 343 10.50 -10.26 10.16
N ASN A 344 11.06 -10.43 11.38
CA ASN A 344 12.41 -10.00 11.74
C ASN A 344 13.46 -11.11 11.62
N GLN A 345 13.06 -12.31 11.20
CA GLN A 345 13.96 -13.44 11.17
C GLN A 345 15.08 -13.26 10.16
N ARG A 346 16.32 -13.51 10.59
CA ARG A 346 17.49 -13.55 9.73
C ARG A 346 18.01 -14.98 9.61
N VAL A 347 18.20 -15.42 8.38
CA VAL A 347 18.77 -16.74 8.05
C VAL A 347 20.20 -16.56 7.57
N SER A 348 21.14 -17.34 8.12
CA SER A 348 22.54 -17.27 7.71
C SER A 348 22.72 -17.68 6.24
N THR A 349 23.68 -17.07 5.58
CA THR A 349 24.00 -17.31 4.18
C THR A 349 24.34 -18.79 3.91
N ALA A 350 25.03 -19.45 4.84
CA ALA A 350 25.36 -20.88 4.72
C ALA A 350 24.09 -21.74 4.63
N ARG A 351 23.10 -21.53 5.52
CA ARG A 351 21.81 -22.24 5.50
C ARG A 351 20.99 -21.93 4.26
N LEU A 352 21.04 -20.69 3.76
CA LEU A 352 20.35 -20.31 2.52
C LEU A 352 20.95 -21.00 1.29
N ASN A 353 22.26 -21.18 1.24
CA ASN A 353 22.91 -21.89 0.12
C ASN A 353 22.73 -23.40 0.18
N GLU A 354 22.62 -24.00 1.37
CA GLU A 354 22.19 -25.38 1.53
C GLU A 354 20.75 -25.56 1.02
N PHE A 355 19.84 -24.73 1.50
CA PHE A 355 18.45 -24.66 1.01
C PHE A 355 18.37 -24.53 -0.52
N LEU A 356 19.15 -23.62 -1.11
CA LEU A 356 19.10 -23.37 -2.56
C LEU A 356 19.52 -24.63 -3.35
N ARG A 357 20.57 -25.34 -2.90
CA ARG A 357 21.00 -26.61 -3.52
C ARG A 357 19.90 -27.67 -3.47
N ASP A 358 19.25 -27.81 -2.30
CA ASP A 358 18.16 -28.78 -2.11
C ASP A 358 16.93 -28.41 -2.95
N ALA A 359 16.57 -27.11 -3.00
CA ALA A 359 15.46 -26.65 -3.81
C ALA A 359 15.70 -26.90 -5.31
N VAL A 360 16.91 -26.62 -5.81
CA VAL A 360 17.28 -26.89 -7.21
C VAL A 360 17.31 -28.40 -7.52
N ALA A 361 17.79 -29.23 -6.58
CA ALA A 361 17.80 -30.68 -6.76
C ALA A 361 16.40 -31.29 -6.84
N ASN A 362 15.44 -30.71 -6.09
CA ASN A 362 14.04 -31.19 -6.09
C ASN A 362 13.23 -30.69 -7.29
N ASN A 363 13.53 -29.48 -7.78
CA ASN A 363 12.83 -28.89 -8.93
C ASN A 363 13.81 -28.01 -9.72
N ASN A 364 14.13 -28.44 -10.93
CA ASN A 364 15.06 -27.73 -11.79
C ASN A 364 14.56 -26.34 -12.16
N PRO A 365 15.42 -25.29 -12.16
CA PRO A 365 15.07 -23.98 -12.67
C PRO A 365 14.60 -24.01 -14.13
N PRO A 366 13.82 -23.02 -14.57
CA PRO A 366 13.33 -22.95 -15.95
C PRO A 366 14.47 -22.84 -16.94
N GLN A 367 14.16 -23.17 -18.22
CA GLN A 367 15.08 -22.98 -19.34
C GLN A 367 14.65 -21.76 -20.16
N ARG A 368 15.62 -20.94 -20.57
CA ARG A 368 15.40 -19.85 -21.53
C ARG A 368 16.22 -20.10 -22.80
N HIS A 369 15.58 -20.11 -23.95
CA HIS A 369 16.24 -20.36 -25.26
C HIS A 369 17.12 -21.63 -25.25
N HIS A 370 16.61 -22.74 -24.70
CA HIS A 370 17.34 -24.00 -24.51
C HIS A 370 18.57 -23.96 -23.59
N HIS A 371 18.80 -22.84 -22.89
CA HIS A 371 19.83 -22.74 -21.86
C HIS A 371 19.21 -22.82 -20.46
N PRO A 372 19.68 -23.71 -19.58
CA PRO A 372 19.17 -23.82 -18.22
C PRO A 372 19.59 -22.59 -17.40
N VAL A 373 18.65 -22.03 -16.64
CA VAL A 373 18.98 -21.05 -15.62
C VAL A 373 19.70 -21.74 -14.48
N ARG A 374 20.84 -21.22 -14.08
CA ARG A 374 21.65 -21.75 -12.96
C ARG A 374 21.59 -20.78 -11.79
N LEU A 375 21.09 -21.26 -10.64
CA LEU A 375 21.08 -20.51 -9.39
C LEU A 375 22.35 -20.88 -8.61
N ASN A 376 23.22 -19.89 -8.39
CA ASN A 376 24.57 -20.12 -7.85
C ASN A 376 24.67 -19.85 -6.36
N TYR A 377 24.00 -18.82 -5.87
CA TYR A 377 24.17 -18.29 -4.52
C TYR A 377 22.94 -17.51 -4.08
N MET A 378 22.61 -17.60 -2.79
CA MET A 378 21.48 -16.90 -2.19
C MET A 378 21.89 -16.23 -0.88
N THR A 379 21.46 -14.98 -0.69
CA THR A 379 21.67 -14.24 0.56
C THR A 379 20.41 -13.47 0.95
N GLN A 380 20.21 -13.23 2.24
CA GLN A 380 19.15 -12.37 2.74
C GLN A 380 19.71 -10.95 2.90
N VAL A 381 19.18 -10.01 2.11
CA VAL A 381 19.64 -8.62 2.10
C VAL A 381 18.82 -7.72 3.02
N ARG A 382 17.58 -8.11 3.34
CA ARG A 382 16.67 -7.31 4.18
C ARG A 382 15.79 -8.22 5.03
N VAL A 383 15.31 -7.71 6.19
CA VAL A 383 14.42 -8.45 7.10
C VAL A 383 12.97 -7.99 7.05
N ARG A 384 12.67 -6.73 6.80
CA ARG A 384 11.32 -6.15 6.80
C ARG A 384 10.96 -5.52 5.45
N PRO A 385 10.32 -6.23 4.51
CA PRO A 385 10.01 -7.67 4.52
C PRO A 385 11.28 -8.50 4.27
N PRO A 386 11.29 -9.81 4.66
CA PRO A 386 12.39 -10.71 4.35
C PRO A 386 12.64 -10.76 2.84
N THR A 387 13.80 -10.22 2.43
CA THR A 387 14.18 -10.07 1.03
C THR A 387 15.45 -10.85 0.75
N PHE A 388 15.41 -11.67 -0.27
CA PHE A 388 16.50 -12.56 -0.66
C PHE A 388 17.00 -12.18 -2.05
N THR A 389 18.32 -12.13 -2.22
CA THR A 389 18.94 -12.00 -3.53
C THR A 389 19.49 -13.34 -3.96
N VAL A 390 19.09 -13.81 -5.12
CA VAL A 390 19.56 -15.02 -5.77
C VAL A 390 20.43 -14.64 -6.96
N PHE A 391 21.70 -15.03 -6.91
CA PHE A 391 22.63 -14.81 -8.02
C PHE A 391 22.50 -15.94 -9.02
N CYS A 392 22.25 -15.60 -10.27
CA CYS A 392 22.07 -16.57 -11.36
C CYS A 392 22.76 -16.10 -12.65
N ASN A 393 22.84 -17.00 -13.64
CA ASN A 393 23.41 -16.67 -14.95
C ASN A 393 22.47 -15.83 -15.82
N THR A 394 21.16 -15.98 -15.67
CA THR A 394 20.13 -15.37 -16.53
C THR A 394 18.91 -14.97 -15.70
N PRO A 395 18.92 -13.79 -15.04
CA PRO A 395 17.79 -13.30 -14.22
C PRO A 395 16.48 -13.25 -14.99
N GLU A 396 16.51 -12.84 -16.24
CA GLU A 396 15.36 -12.66 -17.11
C GLU A 396 14.71 -14.01 -17.55
N GLY A 397 15.34 -15.12 -17.19
CA GLY A 397 14.83 -16.48 -17.43
C GLY A 397 13.98 -17.00 -16.27
N MET A 398 13.91 -16.27 -15.16
CA MET A 398 13.08 -16.68 -14.04
C MET A 398 11.60 -16.42 -14.31
N VAL A 399 10.76 -17.36 -13.87
CA VAL A 399 9.31 -17.31 -14.05
C VAL A 399 8.62 -17.28 -12.68
N GLU A 400 7.49 -16.65 -12.63
CA GLU A 400 6.71 -16.44 -11.39
C GLU A 400 6.36 -17.77 -10.66
N SER A 401 6.10 -18.84 -11.42
CA SER A 401 5.82 -20.14 -10.83
C SER A 401 7.00 -20.72 -10.06
N TYR A 402 8.23 -20.48 -10.52
CA TYR A 402 9.43 -20.93 -9.83
C TYR A 402 9.73 -20.03 -8.60
N ASP A 403 9.42 -18.75 -8.71
CA ASP A 403 9.51 -17.81 -7.58
C ASP A 403 8.59 -18.24 -6.44
N ARG A 404 7.31 -18.54 -6.75
CA ARG A 404 6.35 -19.09 -5.78
C ARG A 404 6.84 -20.41 -5.17
N TYR A 405 7.45 -21.28 -5.98
CA TYR A 405 8.03 -22.53 -5.48
C TYR A 405 9.12 -22.24 -4.44
N LEU A 406 10.07 -21.36 -4.72
CA LEU A 406 11.14 -21.01 -3.79
C LEU A 406 10.59 -20.35 -2.52
N GLN A 407 9.62 -19.46 -2.63
CA GLN A 407 8.97 -18.82 -1.48
C GLN A 407 8.28 -19.86 -0.58
N ASN A 408 7.55 -20.82 -1.16
CA ASN A 408 6.89 -21.87 -0.39
C ASN A 408 7.91 -22.75 0.33
N ARG A 409 9.00 -23.14 -0.35
CA ARG A 409 10.07 -23.93 0.23
C ARG A 409 10.81 -23.17 1.35
N LEU A 410 11.03 -21.85 1.20
CA LEU A 410 11.58 -20.99 2.25
C LEU A 410 10.67 -20.99 3.49
N ARG A 411 9.35 -20.89 3.31
CA ARG A 411 8.39 -20.95 4.42
C ARG A 411 8.38 -22.30 5.11
N GLU A 412 8.37 -23.39 4.36
CA GLU A 412 8.42 -24.74 4.90
C GLU A 412 9.67 -24.98 5.74
N GLN A 413 10.83 -24.54 5.28
CA GLN A 413 12.11 -24.83 5.95
C GLN A 413 12.44 -23.86 7.08
N PHE A 414 12.06 -22.57 6.96
CA PHE A 414 12.46 -21.52 7.90
C PHE A 414 11.29 -20.89 8.66
N GLY A 415 10.03 -21.19 8.30
CA GLY A 415 8.88 -20.79 9.09
C GLY A 415 8.48 -19.31 8.95
N PHE A 416 8.69 -18.65 7.84
CA PHE A 416 8.30 -17.26 7.57
C PHE A 416 6.77 -17.08 7.43
N PHE A 417 6.00 -17.58 8.40
CA PHE A 417 4.55 -17.45 8.36
C PHE A 417 4.11 -16.02 8.65
N GLY A 418 3.01 -15.60 8.07
CA GLY A 418 2.51 -14.23 8.21
C GLY A 418 3.38 -13.14 7.57
N SER A 419 4.50 -13.52 6.94
CA SER A 419 5.45 -12.58 6.31
C SER A 419 5.43 -12.71 4.80
N PRO A 420 5.26 -11.62 4.04
CA PRO A 420 5.53 -11.62 2.61
C PRO A 420 7.02 -11.81 2.37
N LEU A 421 7.38 -12.60 1.37
CA LEU A 421 8.77 -12.83 0.98
C LEU A 421 9.05 -12.17 -0.36
N ARG A 422 10.21 -11.55 -0.50
CA ARG A 422 10.69 -10.95 -1.75
C ARG A 422 11.93 -11.70 -2.23
N ILE A 423 11.95 -12.12 -3.50
CA ILE A 423 13.11 -12.73 -4.13
C ILE A 423 13.52 -11.86 -5.31
N GLN A 424 14.78 -11.47 -5.33
CA GLN A 424 15.37 -10.69 -6.41
C GLN A 424 16.44 -11.54 -7.09
N TYR A 425 16.46 -11.51 -8.42
CA TYR A 425 17.45 -12.26 -9.20
C TYR A 425 18.48 -11.30 -9.77
N ARG A 426 19.78 -11.61 -9.56
CA ARG A 426 20.88 -10.79 -10.06
C ARG A 426 21.89 -11.64 -10.81
N ARG A 427 22.53 -11.07 -11.83
CA ARG A 427 23.65 -11.70 -12.51
C ARG A 427 24.91 -11.56 -11.67
N LYS A 428 25.70 -12.64 -11.54
CA LYS A 428 27.01 -12.56 -10.90
C LYS A 428 27.91 -11.68 -11.76
N ARG A 429 28.48 -10.61 -11.18
CA ARG A 429 29.43 -9.73 -11.88
C ARG A 429 30.69 -10.51 -12.27
N ARG A 430 31.21 -10.22 -13.44
CA ARG A 430 32.55 -10.65 -13.81
C ARG A 430 33.57 -9.65 -13.25
N PRO A 431 34.78 -10.09 -12.81
CA PRO A 431 35.81 -9.18 -12.40
C PRO A 431 36.15 -8.21 -13.57
N GLY A 432 36.02 -6.88 -13.36
CA GLY A 432 36.28 -5.84 -14.34
C GLY A 432 35.07 -5.14 -14.96
N GLU A 433 33.85 -5.51 -14.67
CA GLU A 433 32.64 -4.78 -15.10
C GLU A 433 32.42 -3.52 -14.25
N ALA A 434 32.24 -2.36 -14.92
CA ALA A 434 31.93 -1.08 -14.27
C ALA A 434 30.67 -1.17 -13.41
N LYS A 435 30.60 -0.34 -12.35
CA LYS A 435 29.37 -0.16 -11.55
C LYS A 435 28.31 0.46 -12.45
N GLU A 436 27.32 -0.31 -12.88
CA GLU A 436 26.04 0.27 -13.31
C GLU A 436 25.39 0.87 -12.08
N ASP A 437 24.95 2.12 -12.17
CA ASP A 437 24.23 2.82 -11.12
C ASP A 437 22.98 2.01 -10.76
N LEU A 438 22.98 1.51 -9.55
CA LEU A 438 21.86 0.83 -8.95
C LEU A 438 20.80 1.88 -8.64
N ASN A 439 19.79 2.02 -9.49
CA ASN A 439 18.51 2.59 -9.11
C ASN A 439 17.84 1.60 -8.13
N LEU A 440 18.31 1.61 -6.89
CA LEU A 440 17.60 1.09 -5.76
C LEU A 440 16.56 2.14 -5.38
N PRO A 441 15.31 1.79 -5.11
CA PRO A 441 14.47 2.67 -4.35
C PRO A 441 15.18 2.86 -3.01
N HIS A 442 15.64 4.08 -2.77
CA HIS A 442 16.25 4.47 -1.51
C HIS A 442 15.21 4.36 -0.41
N HIS A 443 15.35 3.37 0.45
CA HIS A 443 14.77 3.35 1.78
C HIS A 443 15.88 3.00 2.76
N ASP A 444 16.16 4.00 3.64
CA ASP A 444 17.00 3.97 4.83
C ASP A 444 18.52 3.92 4.64
N GLU A 445 19.10 5.12 4.56
CA GLU A 445 20.48 5.41 4.94
C GLU A 445 20.65 5.34 6.47
N GLN A 446 20.67 4.16 7.04
CA GLN A 446 21.32 3.95 8.35
C GLN A 446 21.76 2.50 8.54
N THR A 447 22.51 1.98 7.58
CA THR A 447 23.38 0.85 7.86
C THR A 447 24.55 0.92 6.86
N PRO A 448 25.80 1.09 7.29
CA PRO A 448 26.96 1.01 6.41
C PRO A 448 27.18 -0.46 6.05
N LEU A 449 26.54 -0.92 4.98
CA LEU A 449 26.48 -2.35 4.60
C LEU A 449 27.32 -2.71 3.39
N PHE A 450 28.14 -1.81 2.86
CA PHE A 450 28.87 -2.10 1.63
C PHE A 450 30.39 -2.19 1.73
N GLU A 451 31.00 -1.90 2.89
CA GLU A 451 32.45 -2.09 3.05
C GLU A 451 32.88 -3.43 3.68
N ALA A 452 31.96 -4.27 4.16
CA ALA A 452 32.32 -5.49 4.91
C ALA A 452 32.40 -6.76 4.08
N TYR A 453 32.24 -6.75 2.75
CA TYR A 453 32.30 -7.97 1.93
C TYR A 453 33.18 -7.86 0.69
N ALA A 454 34.28 -7.14 0.79
CA ALA A 454 35.47 -7.50 0.05
C ALA A 454 36.17 -8.63 0.84
N VAL A 455 35.69 -9.84 0.68
CA VAL A 455 36.48 -11.00 1.08
C VAL A 455 37.62 -11.09 0.10
N GLU A 456 38.83 -10.73 0.57
CA GLU A 456 40.10 -11.05 -0.08
C GLU A 456 40.05 -12.53 -0.45
N GLY A 457 40.35 -12.81 -1.72
CA GLY A 457 40.42 -14.16 -2.24
C GLY A 457 41.53 -14.92 -1.54
N GLU A 458 41.20 -15.87 -0.72
CA GLU A 458 42.11 -16.98 -0.43
C GLU A 458 42.03 -17.98 -1.59
N ASP A 459 43.16 -18.15 -2.19
CA ASP A 459 43.49 -19.09 -3.26
C ASP A 459 43.06 -20.52 -2.85
N PHE A 460 42.12 -21.09 -3.58
CA PHE A 460 41.99 -22.54 -3.60
C PHE A 460 42.91 -23.06 -4.70
N GLU A 461 44.10 -23.47 -4.25
CA GLU A 461 44.97 -24.32 -5.03
C GLU A 461 44.25 -25.63 -5.38
N ASP A 462 44.34 -25.97 -6.66
CA ASP A 462 43.97 -27.27 -7.20
C ASP A 462 44.74 -28.36 -6.47
N VAL A 463 44.04 -29.29 -5.83
CA VAL A 463 44.63 -30.59 -5.44
C VAL A 463 44.12 -31.58 -6.45
N GLU A 464 44.93 -31.87 -7.44
CA GLU A 464 44.97 -33.14 -8.15
C GLU A 464 45.50 -34.22 -7.18
N GLU A 465 44.66 -35.22 -6.92
CA GLU A 465 44.97 -36.65 -6.94
C GLU A 465 43.74 -37.48 -6.63
#